data_c891c7db5df415b2c622e534b90b4dd5
#
_entry.id   c891c7db5df415b2c622e534b90b4dd5
#
_cell.length_a   1.000
_cell.length_b   1.000
_cell.length_c   1.000
_cell.angle_alpha   90.00
_cell.angle_beta   90.00
_cell.angle_gamma   90.00
#
_symmetry.space_group_name_H-M   'P 1'
#
loop_
_entity.id
_entity.type
_entity.pdbx_description
1 polymer ?
#
loop_
_entity_poly.entity_id
_entity_poly.type
_entity_poly.pdbx_seq_one_letter_code
_entity_poly.pdbx_strand_id
1 'polypeptide(L)'
;MPRETNAAKRERAIEVCERLNRRYGPVECFLDHENPFRLLIAVLLSAQTTDAQVNKVTPRLFAQWPTPEAMAGASVADVAETIKSLGFYKSKAKHAVEAAQMIVADYGGEVPADMKELVKLPGVGRKTANIVLNVGYGIVEGIAVDTHVNRIAHRLMLSPKTHAKEPLKTEQDLLKILPHEYWESVNHQWITFGREICDARKPKCDECPLADLCPSVRVLG
;
A
#
# COMPACT_ATOMS: atom_id res chain seq x y z
N MET A 1 -16.86 -0.62 30.84
CA MET A 1 -17.80 -0.65 29.69
C MET A 1 -17.88 -2.08 29.18
N PRO A 2 -19.05 -2.60 28.79
CA PRO A 2 -19.14 -3.92 28.18
C PRO A 2 -18.27 -3.98 26.93
N ARG A 3 -17.65 -5.13 26.72
CA ARG A 3 -16.78 -5.36 25.54
C ARG A 3 -17.63 -5.32 24.28
N GLU A 4 -17.22 -4.54 23.27
CA GLU A 4 -17.89 -4.47 21.97
C GLU A 4 -18.03 -5.87 21.36
N THR A 5 -19.22 -6.22 20.88
CA THR A 5 -19.45 -7.49 20.19
C THR A 5 -18.81 -7.50 18.80
N ASN A 6 -18.54 -8.69 18.24
CA ASN A 6 -18.00 -8.79 16.89
C ASN A 6 -18.97 -8.22 15.83
N ALA A 7 -20.28 -8.35 16.02
CA ALA A 7 -21.29 -7.78 15.14
C ALA A 7 -21.26 -6.24 15.16
N ALA A 8 -21.29 -5.62 16.36
CA ALA A 8 -21.20 -4.18 16.49
C ALA A 8 -19.88 -3.62 15.93
N LYS A 9 -18.76 -4.34 16.13
CA LYS A 9 -17.47 -3.97 15.56
C LYS A 9 -17.48 -4.00 14.03
N ARG A 10 -18.13 -5.01 13.44
CA ARG A 10 -18.28 -5.13 11.98
C ARG A 10 -19.12 -3.97 11.43
N GLU A 11 -20.27 -3.69 12.04
CA GLU A 11 -21.13 -2.57 11.64
C GLU A 11 -20.39 -1.23 11.70
N ARG A 12 -19.67 -0.98 12.79
CA ARG A 12 -18.83 0.21 12.94
C ARG A 12 -17.70 0.28 11.89
N ALA A 13 -17.08 -0.83 11.54
CA ALA A 13 -16.04 -0.88 10.51
C ALA A 13 -16.61 -0.57 9.12
N ILE A 14 -17.81 -1.04 8.81
CA ILE A 14 -18.53 -0.71 7.58
C ILE A 14 -18.85 0.79 7.53
N GLU A 15 -19.44 1.34 8.59
CA GLU A 15 -19.75 2.78 8.66
C GLU A 15 -18.49 3.65 8.51
N VAL A 16 -17.34 3.22 9.03
CA VAL A 16 -16.05 3.89 8.79
C VAL A 16 -15.73 3.94 7.29
N CYS A 17 -15.82 2.80 6.60
CA CYS A 17 -15.56 2.75 5.17
C CYS A 17 -16.56 3.60 4.37
N GLU A 18 -17.85 3.56 4.70
CA GLU A 18 -18.88 4.35 4.03
C GLU A 18 -18.66 5.86 4.20
N ARG A 19 -18.29 6.32 5.40
CA ARG A 19 -17.97 7.75 5.63
C ARG A 19 -16.77 8.19 4.85
N LEU A 20 -15.72 7.36 4.78
CA LEU A 20 -14.52 7.66 3.98
C LEU A 20 -14.82 7.61 2.48
N ASN A 21 -15.68 6.68 2.03
CA ASN A 21 -16.18 6.65 0.65
C ASN A 21 -16.96 7.92 0.30
N ARG A 22 -17.86 8.37 1.15
CA ARG A 22 -18.61 9.63 0.94
C ARG A 22 -17.70 10.86 0.89
N ARG A 23 -16.61 10.86 1.66
CA ARG A 23 -15.67 11.98 1.73
C ARG A 23 -14.68 12.03 0.57
N TYR A 24 -14.09 10.90 0.22
CA TYR A 24 -12.97 10.84 -0.72
C TYR A 24 -13.35 10.23 -2.08
N GLY A 25 -14.42 9.45 -2.15
CA GLY A 25 -14.75 8.71 -3.37
C GLY A 25 -13.66 7.72 -3.77
N PRO A 26 -13.59 7.35 -5.04
CA PRO A 26 -12.48 6.59 -5.60
C PRO A 26 -11.18 7.41 -5.53
N VAL A 27 -10.14 6.86 -4.92
CA VAL A 27 -8.82 7.49 -4.84
C VAL A 27 -7.87 6.72 -5.74
N GLU A 28 -7.33 7.40 -6.74
CA GLU A 28 -6.35 6.81 -7.64
C GLU A 28 -5.02 6.49 -6.95
N CYS A 29 -4.25 5.63 -7.56
CA CYS A 29 -2.90 5.31 -7.09
C CYS A 29 -2.01 6.56 -7.12
N PHE A 30 -1.28 6.82 -6.03
CA PHE A 30 -0.40 7.98 -5.93
C PHE A 30 0.89 7.85 -6.74
N LEU A 31 1.20 6.66 -7.26
CA LEU A 31 2.37 6.39 -8.07
C LEU A 31 2.01 6.41 -9.55
N ASP A 32 2.72 7.23 -10.33
CA ASP A 32 2.55 7.33 -11.77
C ASP A 32 2.99 6.02 -12.44
N HIS A 33 2.11 5.44 -13.25
CA HIS A 33 2.35 4.19 -13.96
C HIS A 33 1.49 4.07 -15.22
N GLU A 34 1.94 3.30 -16.19
CA GLU A 34 1.21 3.07 -17.45
C GLU A 34 0.82 1.60 -17.61
N ASN A 35 1.47 0.70 -16.87
CA ASN A 35 1.27 -0.74 -16.96
C ASN A 35 1.69 -1.43 -15.65
N PRO A 36 1.35 -2.73 -15.48
CA PRO A 36 1.70 -3.47 -14.25
C PRO A 36 3.19 -3.54 -13.94
N PHE A 37 4.08 -3.57 -14.94
CA PHE A 37 5.52 -3.58 -14.70
C PHE A 37 5.99 -2.25 -14.11
N ARG A 38 5.62 -1.11 -14.70
CA ARG A 38 5.97 0.20 -14.18
C ARG A 38 5.37 0.43 -12.79
N LEU A 39 4.14 -0.03 -12.55
CA LEU A 39 3.53 -0.01 -11.24
C LEU A 39 4.36 -0.81 -10.21
N LEU A 40 4.70 -2.06 -10.53
CA LEU A 40 5.51 -2.92 -9.65
C LEU A 40 6.82 -2.25 -9.26
N ILE A 41 7.56 -1.73 -10.24
CA ILE A 41 8.83 -1.04 -9.98
C ILE A 41 8.60 0.23 -9.15
N ALA A 42 7.61 1.06 -9.47
CA ALA A 42 7.30 2.26 -8.69
C ALA A 42 6.94 1.92 -7.24
N VAL A 43 6.12 0.89 -6.99
CA VAL A 43 5.76 0.43 -5.64
C VAL A 43 7.00 -0.11 -4.90
N LEU A 44 7.87 -0.86 -5.57
CA LEU A 44 9.14 -1.33 -4.99
C LEU A 44 10.02 -0.14 -4.57
N LEU A 45 10.11 0.88 -5.41
CA LEU A 45 10.88 2.09 -5.12
C LEU A 45 10.27 2.93 -4.00
N SER A 46 8.96 2.84 -3.73
CA SER A 46 8.27 3.61 -2.70
C SER A 46 8.55 3.14 -1.27
N ALA A 47 9.22 1.99 -1.08
CA ALA A 47 9.60 1.51 0.25
C ALA A 47 10.42 2.57 1.01
N GLN A 48 9.89 3.06 2.14
CA GLN A 48 10.49 4.13 2.96
C GLN A 48 10.83 5.42 2.16
N THR A 49 10.05 5.72 1.13
CA THR A 49 10.20 6.92 0.29
C THR A 49 8.82 7.45 -0.05
N THR A 50 8.66 8.77 -0.17
CA THR A 50 7.39 9.38 -0.53
C THR A 50 7.05 9.13 -2.00
N ASP A 51 5.75 8.99 -2.32
CA ASP A 51 5.27 8.78 -3.69
C ASP A 51 5.75 9.92 -4.61
N ALA A 52 5.68 11.18 -4.15
CA ALA A 52 6.17 12.34 -4.88
C ALA A 52 7.66 12.25 -5.24
N GLN A 53 8.49 11.65 -4.37
CA GLN A 53 9.90 11.48 -4.67
C GLN A 53 10.14 10.34 -5.68
N VAL A 54 9.32 9.28 -5.62
CA VAL A 54 9.34 8.21 -6.63
C VAL A 54 8.92 8.76 -7.98
N ASN A 55 7.81 9.48 -8.08
CA ASN A 55 7.31 10.07 -9.32
C ASN A 55 8.29 11.06 -9.98
N LYS A 56 9.22 11.66 -9.21
CA LYS A 56 10.29 12.50 -9.79
C LYS A 56 11.36 11.71 -10.52
N VAL A 57 11.62 10.46 -10.13
CA VAL A 57 12.72 9.65 -10.72
C VAL A 57 12.23 8.65 -11.76
N THR A 58 11.02 8.15 -11.64
CA THR A 58 10.46 7.12 -12.53
C THR A 58 10.39 7.51 -14.01
N PRO A 59 10.11 8.78 -14.42
CA PRO A 59 10.16 9.15 -15.82
C PRO A 59 11.53 8.94 -16.45
N ARG A 60 12.61 9.33 -15.76
CA ARG A 60 13.97 9.10 -16.23
C ARG A 60 14.36 7.62 -16.22
N LEU A 61 13.90 6.88 -15.21
CA LEU A 61 14.14 5.45 -15.09
C LEU A 61 13.50 4.69 -16.27
N PHE A 62 12.23 4.93 -16.53
CA PHE A 62 11.50 4.24 -17.59
C PHE A 62 11.79 4.75 -19.02
N ALA A 63 12.39 5.94 -19.14
CA ALA A 63 12.94 6.36 -20.42
C ALA A 63 14.15 5.52 -20.83
N GLN A 64 14.95 5.02 -19.86
CA GLN A 64 16.11 4.19 -20.11
C GLN A 64 15.75 2.69 -20.18
N TRP A 65 14.85 2.24 -19.31
CA TRP A 65 14.44 0.83 -19.17
C TRP A 65 12.93 0.69 -19.15
N PRO A 66 12.25 0.83 -20.31
CA PRO A 66 10.79 0.90 -20.39
C PRO A 66 10.09 -0.44 -20.16
N THR A 67 10.76 -1.56 -20.34
CA THR A 67 10.19 -2.92 -20.30
C THR A 67 10.96 -3.82 -19.32
N PRO A 68 10.38 -4.96 -18.92
CA PRO A 68 11.08 -5.98 -18.14
C PRO A 68 12.41 -6.41 -18.77
N GLU A 69 12.44 -6.65 -20.08
CA GLU A 69 13.66 -7.07 -20.80
C GLU A 69 14.75 -6.01 -20.74
N ALA A 70 14.38 -4.74 -20.97
CA ALA A 70 15.33 -3.64 -20.90
C ALA A 70 15.90 -3.49 -19.48
N MET A 71 15.06 -3.59 -18.44
CA MET A 71 15.47 -3.53 -17.05
C MET A 71 16.29 -4.75 -16.63
N ALA A 72 15.95 -5.94 -17.10
CA ALA A 72 16.68 -7.18 -16.83
C ALA A 72 18.12 -7.15 -17.35
N GLY A 73 18.33 -6.48 -18.50
CA GLY A 73 19.65 -6.26 -19.10
C GLY A 73 20.42 -5.08 -18.50
N ALA A 74 19.84 -4.32 -17.61
CA ALA A 74 20.47 -3.13 -17.03
C ALA A 74 21.59 -3.48 -16.04
N SER A 75 22.63 -2.65 -16.00
CA SER A 75 23.59 -2.66 -14.90
C SER A 75 22.92 -2.16 -13.62
N VAL A 76 23.02 -2.89 -12.52
CA VAL A 76 22.53 -2.45 -11.20
C VAL A 76 23.15 -1.10 -10.80
N ALA A 77 24.41 -0.83 -11.21
CA ALA A 77 25.08 0.43 -10.91
C ALA A 77 24.43 1.61 -11.65
N ASP A 78 24.04 1.44 -12.92
CA ASP A 78 23.40 2.49 -13.72
C ASP A 78 21.97 2.78 -13.22
N VAL A 79 21.22 1.73 -12.86
CA VAL A 79 19.90 1.89 -12.21
C VAL A 79 20.06 2.62 -10.88
N ALA A 80 21.05 2.23 -10.05
CA ALA A 80 21.31 2.86 -8.76
C ALA A 80 21.66 4.35 -8.92
N GLU A 81 22.48 4.71 -9.91
CA GLU A 81 22.81 6.10 -10.19
C GLU A 81 21.57 6.91 -10.62
N THR A 82 20.69 6.30 -11.42
CA THR A 82 19.46 6.95 -11.88
C THR A 82 18.51 7.27 -10.72
N ILE A 83 18.41 6.38 -9.73
CA ILE A 83 17.51 6.53 -8.58
C ILE A 83 18.23 6.96 -7.29
N LYS A 84 19.43 7.50 -7.35
CA LYS A 84 20.29 7.81 -6.19
C LYS A 84 19.69 8.78 -5.17
N SER A 85 18.71 9.60 -5.59
CA SER A 85 17.99 10.52 -4.69
C SER A 85 17.00 9.79 -3.75
N LEU A 86 16.72 8.50 -3.98
CA LEU A 86 15.84 7.70 -3.12
C LEU A 86 16.64 7.08 -1.97
N GLY A 87 16.03 6.99 -0.79
CA GLY A 87 16.60 6.22 0.31
C GLY A 87 16.79 4.75 -0.08
N PHE A 88 17.87 4.12 0.38
CA PHE A 88 18.18 2.71 0.08
C PHE A 88 18.32 2.39 -1.42
N TYR A 89 18.69 3.37 -2.23
CA TYR A 89 18.71 3.27 -3.68
C TYR A 89 19.50 2.08 -4.23
N LYS A 90 20.63 1.69 -3.60
CA LYS A 90 21.42 0.53 -4.03
C LYS A 90 20.64 -0.79 -3.93
N SER A 91 19.97 -1.01 -2.80
CA SER A 91 19.13 -2.20 -2.59
C SER A 91 17.91 -2.18 -3.51
N LYS A 92 17.28 -1.01 -3.70
CA LYS A 92 16.15 -0.84 -4.61
C LYS A 92 16.52 -1.11 -6.06
N ALA A 93 17.67 -0.61 -6.51
CA ALA A 93 18.17 -0.87 -7.85
C ALA A 93 18.43 -2.37 -8.08
N LYS A 94 19.07 -3.02 -7.11
CA LYS A 94 19.30 -4.46 -7.15
C LYS A 94 17.97 -5.23 -7.27
N HIS A 95 17.00 -4.95 -6.39
CA HIS A 95 15.71 -5.61 -6.44
C HIS A 95 14.94 -5.34 -7.73
N ALA A 96 15.00 -4.12 -8.28
CA ALA A 96 14.32 -3.78 -9.54
C ALA A 96 14.89 -4.61 -10.71
N VAL A 97 16.22 -4.71 -10.83
CA VAL A 97 16.87 -5.49 -11.87
C VAL A 97 16.62 -6.99 -11.70
N GLU A 98 16.79 -7.52 -10.48
CA GLU A 98 16.55 -8.93 -10.19
C GLU A 98 15.09 -9.34 -10.38
N ALA A 99 14.13 -8.48 -9.99
CA ALA A 99 12.70 -8.72 -10.24
C ALA A 99 12.41 -8.75 -11.75
N ALA A 100 12.99 -7.83 -12.53
CA ALA A 100 12.85 -7.82 -13.98
C ALA A 100 13.46 -9.07 -14.64
N GLN A 101 14.65 -9.51 -14.18
CA GLN A 101 15.27 -10.75 -14.65
C GLN A 101 14.37 -11.96 -14.41
N MET A 102 13.79 -12.08 -13.21
CA MET A 102 12.87 -13.16 -12.88
C MET A 102 11.58 -13.10 -13.70
N ILE A 103 11.04 -11.89 -13.91
CA ILE A 103 9.84 -11.70 -14.76
C ILE A 103 10.12 -12.18 -16.20
N VAL A 104 11.27 -11.86 -16.75
CA VAL A 104 11.67 -12.33 -18.10
C VAL A 104 11.87 -13.84 -18.13
N ALA A 105 12.61 -14.38 -17.16
CA ALA A 105 13.00 -15.79 -17.16
C ALA A 105 11.82 -16.74 -16.86
N ASP A 106 11.00 -16.41 -15.87
CA ASP A 106 10.02 -17.33 -15.31
C ASP A 106 8.58 -17.03 -15.76
N TYR A 107 8.31 -15.78 -16.22
CA TYR A 107 6.96 -15.31 -16.57
C TYR A 107 6.87 -14.71 -17.99
N GLY A 108 7.86 -14.95 -18.84
CA GLY A 108 7.81 -14.55 -20.25
C GLY A 108 7.76 -13.05 -20.50
N GLY A 109 8.26 -12.24 -19.58
CA GLY A 109 8.27 -10.78 -19.65
C GLY A 109 6.99 -10.12 -19.11
N GLU A 110 6.03 -10.88 -18.58
CA GLU A 110 4.81 -10.34 -18.00
C GLU A 110 4.81 -10.45 -16.46
N VAL A 111 4.36 -9.39 -15.78
CA VAL A 111 4.24 -9.42 -14.32
C VAL A 111 3.13 -10.41 -13.95
N PRO A 112 3.39 -11.40 -13.07
CA PRO A 112 2.37 -12.39 -12.72
C PRO A 112 1.19 -11.74 -11.97
N ALA A 113 -0.03 -12.10 -12.38
CA ALA A 113 -1.28 -11.65 -11.74
C ALA A 113 -1.73 -12.64 -10.64
N ASP A 114 -0.81 -13.09 -9.81
CA ASP A 114 -1.03 -14.05 -8.72
C ASP A 114 -0.22 -13.67 -7.49
N MET A 115 -0.86 -13.69 -6.32
CA MET A 115 -0.23 -13.32 -5.04
C MET A 115 0.99 -14.18 -4.71
N LYS A 116 0.90 -15.50 -4.95
CA LYS A 116 1.98 -16.44 -4.58
C LYS A 116 3.19 -16.27 -5.49
N GLU A 117 2.97 -15.91 -6.74
CA GLU A 117 4.04 -15.65 -7.70
C GLU A 117 4.67 -14.28 -7.48
N LEU A 118 3.85 -13.23 -7.25
CA LEU A 118 4.36 -11.87 -6.97
C LEU A 118 5.29 -11.81 -5.77
N VAL A 119 4.96 -12.50 -4.67
CA VAL A 119 5.80 -12.46 -3.46
C VAL A 119 7.12 -13.23 -3.59
N LYS A 120 7.33 -13.98 -4.68
CA LYS A 120 8.63 -14.60 -4.99
C LYS A 120 9.60 -13.59 -5.62
N LEU A 121 9.07 -12.52 -6.23
CA LEU A 121 9.90 -11.51 -6.87
C LEU A 121 10.77 -10.76 -5.84
N PRO A 122 12.05 -10.53 -6.13
CA PRO A 122 12.96 -9.80 -5.25
C PRO A 122 12.41 -8.43 -4.81
N GLY A 123 12.35 -8.20 -3.50
CA GLY A 123 11.86 -6.95 -2.92
C GLY A 123 10.33 -6.80 -2.87
N VAL A 124 9.58 -7.80 -3.32
CA VAL A 124 8.11 -7.79 -3.34
C VAL A 124 7.56 -8.51 -2.11
N GLY A 125 7.02 -7.75 -1.19
CA GLY A 125 6.26 -8.28 -0.06
C GLY A 125 4.76 -8.29 -0.34
N ARG A 126 3.97 -8.90 0.58
CA ARG A 126 2.51 -9.01 0.46
C ARG A 126 1.82 -7.66 0.23
N LYS A 127 2.25 -6.58 0.91
CA LYS A 127 1.70 -5.24 0.69
C LYS A 127 1.89 -4.78 -0.76
N THR A 128 3.10 -4.97 -1.30
CA THR A 128 3.41 -4.62 -2.70
C THR A 128 2.58 -5.45 -3.66
N ALA A 129 2.48 -6.76 -3.44
CA ALA A 129 1.68 -7.66 -4.25
C ALA A 129 0.19 -7.28 -4.24
N ASN A 130 -0.39 -6.94 -3.08
CA ASN A 130 -1.77 -6.44 -3.00
C ASN A 130 -2.00 -5.17 -3.84
N ILE A 131 -1.05 -4.22 -3.83
CA ILE A 131 -1.17 -3.01 -4.65
C ILE A 131 -1.10 -3.34 -6.15
N VAL A 132 -0.15 -4.19 -6.54
CA VAL A 132 0.02 -4.59 -7.96
C VAL A 132 -1.20 -5.34 -8.47
N LEU A 133 -1.75 -6.28 -7.69
CA LEU A 133 -2.95 -7.01 -8.05
C LEU A 133 -4.16 -6.09 -8.18
N ASN A 134 -4.39 -5.26 -7.15
CA ASN A 134 -5.54 -4.37 -7.13
C ASN A 134 -5.44 -3.31 -8.25
N VAL A 135 -4.38 -2.53 -8.27
CA VAL A 135 -4.26 -1.38 -9.19
C VAL A 135 -3.90 -1.81 -10.61
N GLY A 136 -3.02 -2.81 -10.75
CA GLY A 136 -2.53 -3.24 -12.06
C GLY A 136 -3.46 -4.20 -12.80
N TYR A 137 -4.26 -4.98 -12.07
CA TYR A 137 -5.09 -6.05 -12.64
C TYR A 137 -6.55 -6.01 -12.20
N GLY A 138 -6.95 -5.14 -11.28
CA GLY A 138 -8.31 -5.14 -10.70
C GLY A 138 -8.62 -6.39 -9.86
N ILE A 139 -7.59 -7.11 -9.40
CA ILE A 139 -7.71 -8.32 -8.59
C ILE A 139 -7.57 -7.97 -7.13
N VAL A 140 -8.65 -8.10 -6.36
CA VAL A 140 -8.70 -7.72 -4.95
C VAL A 140 -8.70 -8.98 -4.08
N GLU A 141 -7.51 -9.45 -3.68
CA GLU A 141 -7.33 -10.64 -2.81
C GLU A 141 -7.01 -10.29 -1.35
N GLY A 142 -6.76 -9.01 -1.07
CA GLY A 142 -6.39 -8.56 0.26
C GLY A 142 -6.36 -7.05 0.38
N ILE A 143 -5.98 -6.58 1.57
CA ILE A 143 -5.85 -5.16 1.88
C ILE A 143 -4.37 -4.81 2.03
N ALA A 144 -3.89 -3.85 1.25
CA ALA A 144 -2.51 -3.37 1.38
C ALA A 144 -2.37 -2.54 2.66
N VAL A 145 -1.89 -3.15 3.74
CA VAL A 145 -1.69 -2.49 5.04
C VAL A 145 -0.32 -1.80 5.07
N ASP A 146 -0.35 -0.49 4.95
CA ASP A 146 0.81 0.39 5.16
C ASP A 146 0.81 0.99 6.58
N THR A 147 1.71 1.93 6.85
CA THR A 147 1.78 2.61 8.16
C THR A 147 0.54 3.43 8.48
N HIS A 148 -0.16 3.99 7.47
CA HIS A 148 -1.40 4.74 7.66
C HIS A 148 -2.56 3.80 8.00
N VAL A 149 -2.80 2.79 7.16
CA VAL A 149 -3.84 1.77 7.40
C VAL A 149 -3.64 1.10 8.75
N ASN A 150 -2.39 0.67 9.05
CA ASN A 150 -2.07 0.06 10.34
C ASN A 150 -2.41 0.97 11.52
N ARG A 151 -1.95 2.22 11.50
CA ARG A 151 -2.21 3.21 12.54
C ARG A 151 -3.71 3.45 12.75
N ILE A 152 -4.45 3.67 11.67
CA ILE A 152 -5.89 3.95 11.70
C ILE A 152 -6.66 2.74 12.22
N ALA A 153 -6.36 1.53 11.74
CA ALA A 153 -6.97 0.29 12.22
C ALA A 153 -6.84 0.13 13.74
N HIS A 154 -5.64 0.44 14.30
CA HIS A 154 -5.40 0.36 15.74
C HIS A 154 -6.05 1.50 16.52
N ARG A 155 -6.09 2.72 16.00
CA ARG A 155 -6.81 3.85 16.64
C ARG A 155 -8.32 3.59 16.69
N LEU A 156 -8.86 3.01 15.62
CA LEU A 156 -10.27 2.58 15.56
C LEU A 156 -10.53 1.28 16.34
N MET A 157 -9.51 0.65 16.93
CA MET A 157 -9.61 -0.65 17.61
C MET A 157 -10.22 -1.76 16.71
N LEU A 158 -10.06 -1.66 15.41
CA LEU A 158 -10.46 -2.69 14.44
C LEU A 158 -9.48 -3.88 14.45
N SER A 159 -8.22 -3.62 14.78
CA SER A 159 -7.19 -4.63 15.06
C SER A 159 -6.68 -4.49 16.50
N PRO A 160 -6.35 -5.59 17.20
CA PRO A 160 -5.83 -5.54 18.56
C PRO A 160 -4.49 -4.82 18.65
N LYS A 161 -4.24 -4.11 19.76
CA LYS A 161 -2.95 -3.44 20.00
C LYS A 161 -1.74 -4.38 19.94
N THR A 162 -1.93 -5.65 20.23
CA THR A 162 -0.90 -6.70 20.14
C THR A 162 -0.39 -6.90 18.72
N HIS A 163 -1.19 -6.56 17.70
CA HIS A 163 -0.83 -6.69 16.29
C HIS A 163 -0.21 -5.41 15.69
N ALA A 164 -0.04 -4.34 16.47
CA ALA A 164 0.40 -3.03 15.97
C ALA A 164 1.75 -3.03 15.23
N LYS A 165 2.62 -3.99 15.53
CA LYS A 165 3.91 -4.18 14.85
C LYS A 165 3.88 -5.27 13.77
N GLU A 166 2.73 -5.83 13.48
CA GLU A 166 2.53 -6.96 12.58
C GLU A 166 1.48 -6.63 11.51
N PRO A 167 1.84 -5.87 10.45
CA PRO A 167 0.89 -5.44 9.41
C PRO A 167 0.10 -6.58 8.77
N LEU A 168 0.71 -7.76 8.64
CA LEU A 168 0.03 -8.95 8.13
C LEU A 168 -1.13 -9.40 9.04
N LYS A 169 -0.94 -9.34 10.36
CA LYS A 169 -2.03 -9.65 11.30
C LYS A 169 -3.12 -8.57 11.26
N THR A 170 -2.73 -7.31 11.10
CA THR A 170 -3.70 -6.21 10.89
C THR A 170 -4.51 -6.43 9.61
N GLU A 171 -3.89 -6.83 8.51
CA GLU A 171 -4.59 -7.23 7.29
C GLU A 171 -5.62 -8.33 7.58
N GLN A 172 -5.19 -9.43 8.20
CA GLN A 172 -6.07 -10.55 8.54
C GLN A 172 -7.25 -10.14 9.45
N ASP A 173 -7.03 -9.22 10.38
CA ASP A 173 -8.10 -8.70 11.24
C ASP A 173 -9.12 -7.87 10.42
N LEU A 174 -8.65 -7.03 9.52
CA LEU A 174 -9.51 -6.22 8.64
C LEU A 174 -10.31 -7.10 7.67
N LEU A 175 -9.67 -8.12 7.06
CA LEU A 175 -10.34 -9.07 6.16
C LEU A 175 -11.47 -9.84 6.83
N LYS A 176 -11.38 -10.11 8.14
CA LYS A 176 -12.44 -10.80 8.90
C LYS A 176 -13.67 -9.93 9.16
N ILE A 177 -13.49 -8.62 9.26
CA ILE A 177 -14.57 -7.71 9.68
C ILE A 177 -15.12 -6.88 8.52
N LEU A 178 -14.33 -6.57 7.49
CA LEU A 178 -14.76 -5.80 6.34
C LEU A 178 -15.31 -6.71 5.24
N PRO A 179 -16.49 -6.41 4.68
CA PRO A 179 -16.94 -7.01 3.43
C PRO A 179 -15.96 -6.76 2.29
N HIS A 180 -15.91 -7.70 1.35
CA HIS A 180 -14.95 -7.69 0.24
C HIS A 180 -15.02 -6.41 -0.62
N GLU A 181 -16.21 -5.85 -0.79
CA GLU A 181 -16.47 -4.62 -1.56
C GLU A 181 -15.69 -3.38 -1.07
N TYR A 182 -15.22 -3.38 0.19
CA TYR A 182 -14.42 -2.28 0.74
C TYR A 182 -12.91 -2.48 0.62
N TRP A 183 -12.43 -3.69 0.33
CA TRP A 183 -10.99 -4.01 0.40
C TRP A 183 -10.16 -3.17 -0.56
N GLU A 184 -10.68 -2.92 -1.75
CA GLU A 184 -10.03 -2.12 -2.79
C GLU A 184 -9.70 -0.71 -2.30
N SER A 185 -10.68 -0.04 -1.70
CA SER A 185 -10.59 1.39 -1.36
C SER A 185 -9.80 1.67 -0.08
N VAL A 186 -9.69 0.70 0.84
CA VAL A 186 -9.09 0.91 2.18
C VAL A 186 -7.70 1.52 2.09
N ASN A 187 -6.81 1.00 1.23
CA ASN A 187 -5.44 1.49 1.21
C ASN A 187 -5.36 2.98 0.88
N HIS A 188 -5.82 3.39 -0.30
CA HIS A 188 -5.66 4.76 -0.79
C HIS A 188 -6.49 5.78 -0.01
N GLN A 189 -7.73 5.44 0.35
CA GLN A 189 -8.57 6.32 1.16
C GLN A 189 -8.03 6.52 2.57
N TRP A 190 -7.54 5.44 3.22
CA TRP A 190 -7.01 5.56 4.57
C TRP A 190 -5.63 6.24 4.59
N ILE A 191 -4.85 6.15 3.52
CA ILE A 191 -3.65 6.97 3.36
C ILE A 191 -4.03 8.45 3.28
N THR A 192 -5.00 8.81 2.42
CA THR A 192 -5.50 10.20 2.28
C THR A 192 -6.02 10.73 3.61
N PHE A 193 -6.92 9.99 4.27
CA PHE A 193 -7.44 10.32 5.58
C PHE A 193 -6.33 10.44 6.64
N GLY A 194 -5.35 9.55 6.59
CA GLY A 194 -4.23 9.54 7.50
C GLY A 194 -3.25 10.70 7.31
N ARG A 195 -3.17 11.26 6.09
CA ARG A 195 -2.37 12.46 5.78
C ARG A 195 -3.13 13.74 6.14
N GLU A 196 -4.43 13.78 5.88
CA GLU A 196 -5.26 14.97 6.04
C GLU A 196 -5.74 15.20 7.49
N ILE A 197 -6.27 14.16 8.12
CA ILE A 197 -6.98 14.22 9.42
C ILE A 197 -6.29 13.39 10.50
N CYS A 198 -6.14 12.08 10.26
CA CYS A 198 -5.65 11.15 11.28
C CYS A 198 -4.11 11.08 11.29
N ASP A 199 -3.45 12.24 11.35
CA ASP A 199 -1.98 12.33 11.36
C ASP A 199 -1.35 11.53 12.52
N ALA A 200 -0.10 11.12 12.34
CA ALA A 200 0.59 10.26 13.32
C ALA A 200 0.85 10.98 14.65
N ARG A 201 1.22 12.26 14.61
CA ARG A 201 1.66 13.04 15.76
C ARG A 201 0.59 13.99 16.29
N LYS A 202 -0.17 14.61 15.37
CA LYS A 202 -1.20 15.62 15.69
C LYS A 202 -2.47 15.34 14.90
N PRO A 203 -3.25 14.30 15.28
CA PRO A 203 -4.51 14.03 14.61
C PRO A 203 -5.51 15.16 14.90
N LYS A 204 -6.28 15.56 13.88
CA LYS A 204 -7.31 16.59 13.97
C LYS A 204 -8.63 15.98 14.41
N CYS A 205 -8.69 15.54 15.67
CA CYS A 205 -9.84 14.79 16.19
C CYS A 205 -11.13 15.61 16.20
N ASP A 206 -11.05 16.92 16.42
CA ASP A 206 -12.22 17.82 16.44
C ASP A 206 -12.86 18.01 15.03
N GLU A 207 -12.08 17.83 13.96
CA GLU A 207 -12.55 17.90 12.57
C GLU A 207 -12.81 16.50 11.97
N CYS A 208 -12.63 15.43 12.78
CA CYS A 208 -12.61 14.07 12.27
C CYS A 208 -14.01 13.54 11.98
N PRO A 209 -14.32 13.12 10.74
CA PRO A 209 -15.62 12.56 10.39
C PRO A 209 -15.92 11.21 11.08
N LEU A 210 -14.93 10.64 11.75
CA LEU A 210 -15.02 9.37 12.46
C LEU A 210 -14.94 9.53 13.99
N ALA A 211 -15.02 10.77 14.52
CA ALA A 211 -14.77 11.03 15.94
C ALA A 211 -15.73 10.25 16.86
N ASP A 212 -17.00 10.18 16.50
CA ASP A 212 -18.04 9.43 17.22
C ASP A 212 -17.86 7.90 17.17
N LEU A 213 -17.21 7.40 16.12
CA LEU A 213 -16.92 5.98 15.92
C LEU A 213 -15.56 5.56 16.49
N CYS A 214 -14.71 6.53 16.86
CA CYS A 214 -13.30 6.28 17.23
C CYS A 214 -13.13 6.13 18.75
N PRO A 215 -12.83 4.92 19.26
CA PRO A 215 -12.58 4.73 20.68
C PRO A 215 -11.37 5.49 21.22
N SER A 216 -10.45 5.90 20.34
CA SER A 216 -9.20 6.59 20.71
C SER A 216 -9.32 8.12 20.77
N VAL A 217 -10.45 8.70 20.36
CA VAL A 217 -10.62 10.17 20.31
C VAL A 217 -10.38 10.84 21.66
N ARG A 218 -10.81 10.21 22.76
CA ARG A 218 -10.65 10.74 24.15
C ARG A 218 -9.19 10.73 24.66
N VAL A 219 -8.29 10.06 23.96
CA VAL A 219 -6.88 9.91 24.36
C VAL A 219 -5.97 10.74 23.46
N LEU A 220 -6.43 11.09 22.27
CA LEU A 220 -5.65 11.75 21.22
C LEU A 220 -6.01 13.23 21.04
N GLY A 221 -7.22 13.63 21.48
CA GLY A 221 -7.74 15.01 21.42
C GLY A 221 -7.30 15.85 22.60
#